data_8b2cd796cedba30aaacd9d4033a22a96
#
_entry.id   8b2cd796cedba30aaacd9d4033a22a96
#
_cell.length_a   1.000
_cell.length_b   1.000
_cell.length_c   1.000
_cell.angle_alpha   90.00
_cell.angle_beta   90.00
_cell.angle_gamma   90.00
#
_symmetry.space_group_name_H-M   'P 1'
#
loop_
_entity.id
_entity.type
_entity.pdbx_description
1 polymer ?
#
loop_
_entity_poly.entity_id
_entity_poly.type
_entity_poly.pdbx_seq_one_letter_code
_entity_poly.pdbx_strand_id
1 'polypeptide(L)'
;MQATATRMTTEEQLAEHVARLARRTEALDDFAALVAHDVKSSLLDALRDEDPREGLTRALELVDSILEAAHADRGGTGVARLTDCVQQAIADLRGRRPEIVCSVTGEFPIAPAALRLVLRNLLANAVAAGAERIHVSALARGDQRILVIDDDGVGLASADGYATGAQLGLRLCRRLVERCGCELELRPRAVRGTRAVIVAGGAES
;
A
#
# COMPACT_ATOMS: atom_id res chain seq x y z
N MET A 1 22.34 40.66 1.16
CA MET A 1 21.10 40.36 0.40
C MET A 1 20.18 39.63 1.34
N GLN A 2 19.17 40.28 1.89
CA GLN A 2 18.18 39.67 2.76
C GLN A 2 17.09 39.03 1.92
N ALA A 3 16.87 37.72 2.09
CA ALA A 3 15.76 37.01 1.48
C ALA A 3 14.46 37.47 2.16
N THR A 4 13.62 38.19 1.42
CA THR A 4 12.27 38.60 1.78
C THR A 4 11.39 37.33 1.74
N ALA A 5 11.23 36.65 2.87
CA ALA A 5 10.18 35.65 3.03
C ALA A 5 8.84 36.41 2.95
N THR A 6 8.13 36.29 1.85
CA THR A 6 6.81 36.86 1.64
C THR A 6 5.87 36.15 2.63
N ARG A 7 5.42 36.85 3.67
CA ARG A 7 4.37 36.36 4.60
C ARG A 7 3.08 36.27 3.79
N MET A 8 2.55 35.07 3.60
CA MET A 8 1.22 34.86 3.04
C MET A 8 0.16 35.63 3.86
N THR A 9 -0.77 36.24 3.18
CA THR A 9 -1.89 36.93 3.83
C THR A 9 -2.86 35.90 4.45
N THR A 10 -3.65 36.31 5.42
CA THR A 10 -4.67 35.44 6.06
C THR A 10 -5.67 34.90 5.03
N GLU A 11 -5.98 35.66 3.99
CA GLU A 11 -6.88 35.24 2.89
C GLU A 11 -6.23 34.16 2.02
N GLU A 12 -4.95 34.28 1.68
CA GLU A 12 -4.22 33.27 0.94
C GLU A 12 -4.09 31.95 1.73
N GLN A 13 -3.86 32.05 3.04
CA GLN A 13 -3.83 30.88 3.93
C GLN A 13 -5.20 30.18 4.01
N LEU A 14 -6.28 30.97 4.07
CA LEU A 14 -7.65 30.44 4.09
C LEU A 14 -8.00 29.78 2.75
N ALA A 15 -7.67 30.43 1.63
CA ALA A 15 -7.90 29.90 0.29
C ALA A 15 -7.15 28.57 0.07
N GLU A 16 -5.88 28.49 0.51
CA GLU A 16 -5.11 27.26 0.46
C GLU A 16 -5.70 26.16 1.32
N HIS A 17 -6.18 26.51 2.52
CA HIS A 17 -6.85 25.57 3.41
C HIS A 17 -8.16 25.02 2.82
N VAL A 18 -8.98 25.89 2.24
CA VAL A 18 -10.23 25.49 1.56
C VAL A 18 -9.93 24.61 0.35
N ALA A 19 -8.94 24.97 -0.48
CA ALA A 19 -8.53 24.16 -1.63
C ALA A 19 -8.00 22.79 -1.20
N ARG A 20 -7.28 22.72 -0.08
CA ARG A 20 -6.79 21.44 0.48
C ARG A 20 -7.96 20.58 0.99
N LEU A 21 -8.94 21.17 1.66
CA LEU A 21 -10.14 20.46 2.12
C LEU A 21 -10.96 19.94 0.93
N ALA A 22 -11.16 20.76 -0.10
CA ALA A 22 -11.89 20.38 -1.31
C ALA A 22 -11.24 19.18 -2.00
N ARG A 23 -9.91 19.23 -2.24
CA ARG A 23 -9.16 18.11 -2.79
C ARG A 23 -9.25 16.84 -1.93
N ARG A 24 -9.27 17.00 -0.60
CA ARG A 24 -9.42 15.87 0.33
C ARG A 24 -10.80 15.23 0.24
N THR A 25 -11.86 16.04 0.11
CA THR A 25 -13.23 15.55 -0.04
C THR A 25 -13.40 14.80 -1.37
N GLU A 26 -12.97 15.41 -2.47
CA GLU A 26 -13.01 14.80 -3.80
C GLU A 26 -12.26 13.46 -3.84
N ALA A 27 -11.07 13.42 -3.26
CA ALA A 27 -10.30 12.18 -3.16
C ALA A 27 -10.95 11.12 -2.27
N LEU A 28 -11.77 11.50 -1.27
CA LEU A 28 -12.56 10.57 -0.46
C LEU A 28 -13.74 10.01 -1.25
N ASP A 29 -14.42 10.85 -2.03
CA ASP A 29 -15.56 10.44 -2.87
C ASP A 29 -15.11 9.47 -3.97
N ASP A 30 -13.99 9.76 -4.65
CA ASP A 30 -13.39 8.87 -5.63
C ASP A 30 -13.00 7.52 -5.01
N PHE A 31 -12.46 7.54 -3.80
CA PHE A 31 -12.12 6.33 -3.08
C PHE A 31 -13.35 5.52 -2.69
N ALA A 32 -14.40 6.18 -2.18
CA ALA A 32 -15.64 5.52 -1.81
C ALA A 32 -16.32 4.86 -3.02
N ALA A 33 -16.32 5.55 -4.17
CA ALA A 33 -16.86 5.02 -5.43
C ALA A 33 -16.07 3.79 -5.90
N LEU A 34 -14.73 3.85 -5.84
CA LEU A 34 -13.85 2.74 -6.20
C LEU A 34 -14.09 1.53 -5.30
N VAL A 35 -14.15 1.75 -3.98
CA VAL A 35 -14.42 0.72 -2.99
C VAL A 35 -15.77 0.05 -3.23
N ALA A 36 -16.82 0.86 -3.43
CA ALA A 36 -18.15 0.35 -3.69
C ALA A 36 -18.20 -0.50 -4.97
N HIS A 37 -17.51 -0.08 -6.02
CA HIS A 37 -17.40 -0.83 -7.27
C HIS A 37 -16.72 -2.18 -7.06
N ASP A 38 -15.58 -2.21 -6.37
CA ASP A 38 -14.76 -3.42 -6.26
C ASP A 38 -15.35 -4.42 -5.24
N VAL A 39 -15.97 -3.93 -4.16
CA VAL A 39 -16.77 -4.78 -3.25
C VAL A 39 -17.94 -5.38 -4.00
N LYS A 40 -18.66 -4.58 -4.82
CA LYS A 40 -19.77 -5.08 -5.64
C LYS A 40 -19.29 -6.13 -6.65
N SER A 41 -18.17 -5.91 -7.33
CA SER A 41 -17.58 -6.90 -8.24
C SER A 41 -17.23 -8.19 -7.53
N SER A 42 -16.53 -8.12 -6.39
CA SER A 42 -16.16 -9.31 -5.60
C SER A 42 -17.39 -10.10 -5.12
N LEU A 43 -18.45 -9.40 -4.73
CA LEU A 43 -19.72 -10.04 -4.37
C LEU A 43 -20.43 -10.68 -5.57
N LEU A 44 -20.41 -10.02 -6.73
CA LEU A 44 -21.01 -10.58 -7.97
C LEU A 44 -20.23 -11.79 -8.46
N ASP A 45 -18.90 -11.78 -8.35
CA ASP A 45 -18.05 -12.92 -8.70
C ASP A 45 -18.32 -14.08 -7.74
N ALA A 46 -18.44 -13.81 -6.42
CA ALA A 46 -18.81 -14.80 -5.42
C ALA A 46 -20.17 -15.47 -5.71
N LEU A 47 -21.13 -14.72 -6.27
CA LEU A 47 -22.45 -15.25 -6.66
C LEU A 47 -22.41 -16.11 -7.92
N ARG A 48 -21.36 -15.99 -8.74
CA ARG A 48 -21.17 -16.74 -9.99
C ARG A 48 -20.25 -17.94 -9.84
N ASP A 49 -19.48 -17.99 -8.76
CA ASP A 49 -18.50 -19.03 -8.50
C ASP A 49 -19.18 -20.31 -8.00
N GLU A 50 -18.60 -21.46 -8.31
CA GLU A 50 -19.06 -22.77 -7.78
C GLU A 50 -18.88 -22.88 -6.26
N ASP A 51 -17.95 -22.10 -5.66
CA ASP A 51 -17.81 -21.94 -4.22
C ASP A 51 -18.00 -20.46 -3.78
N PRO A 52 -19.26 -20.07 -3.46
CA PRO A 52 -19.56 -18.71 -2.98
C PRO A 52 -18.82 -18.30 -1.71
N ARG A 53 -18.34 -19.28 -0.92
CA ARG A 53 -17.64 -19.00 0.35
C ARG A 53 -16.29 -18.33 0.11
N GLU A 54 -15.57 -18.74 -0.91
CA GLU A 54 -14.27 -18.16 -1.23
C GLU A 54 -14.40 -16.70 -1.70
N GLY A 55 -15.36 -16.42 -2.56
CA GLY A 55 -15.65 -15.06 -3.00
C GLY A 55 -16.14 -14.15 -1.87
N LEU A 56 -16.99 -14.68 -0.97
CA LEU A 56 -17.45 -13.93 0.19
C LEU A 56 -16.31 -13.63 1.18
N THR A 57 -15.40 -14.58 1.38
CA THR A 57 -14.22 -14.40 2.23
C THR A 57 -13.33 -13.28 1.67
N ARG A 58 -13.08 -13.27 0.35
CA ARG A 58 -12.33 -12.20 -0.32
C ARG A 58 -12.99 -10.83 -0.17
N ALA A 59 -14.33 -10.76 -0.32
CA ALA A 59 -15.06 -9.51 -0.15
C ALA A 59 -14.97 -8.99 1.29
N LEU A 60 -15.03 -9.85 2.31
CA LEU A 60 -14.86 -9.48 3.71
C LEU A 60 -13.43 -9.00 4.00
N GLU A 61 -12.41 -9.70 3.52
CA GLU A 61 -11.01 -9.28 3.66
C GLU A 61 -10.76 -7.91 3.01
N LEU A 62 -11.46 -7.62 1.93
CA LEU A 62 -11.44 -6.33 1.27
C LEU A 62 -12.03 -5.23 2.16
N VAL A 63 -13.22 -5.46 2.71
CA VAL A 63 -13.88 -4.52 3.64
C VAL A 63 -13.00 -4.28 4.86
N ASP A 64 -12.44 -5.32 5.46
CA ASP A 64 -11.53 -5.20 6.59
C ASP A 64 -10.29 -4.35 6.25
N SER A 65 -9.71 -4.58 5.07
CA SER A 65 -8.56 -3.79 4.59
C SER A 65 -8.89 -2.31 4.42
N ILE A 66 -10.11 -2.00 3.95
CA ILE A 66 -10.59 -0.62 3.80
C ILE A 66 -10.79 0.04 5.17
N LEU A 67 -11.39 -0.66 6.10
CA LEU A 67 -11.60 -0.16 7.47
C LEU A 67 -10.27 0.09 8.18
N GLU A 68 -9.32 -0.82 8.05
CA GLU A 68 -7.96 -0.66 8.59
C GLU A 68 -7.25 0.54 7.95
N ALA A 69 -7.38 0.73 6.62
CA ALA A 69 -6.82 1.89 5.94
C ALA A 69 -7.44 3.21 6.44
N ALA A 70 -8.75 3.24 6.61
CA ALA A 70 -9.45 4.41 7.15
C ALA A 70 -9.04 4.72 8.60
N HIS A 71 -8.67 3.71 9.39
CA HIS A 71 -8.14 3.88 10.74
C HIS A 71 -6.66 4.31 10.72
N ALA A 72 -5.84 3.70 9.88
CA ALA A 72 -4.44 4.06 9.68
C ALA A 72 -4.30 5.53 9.22
N ASP A 73 -5.28 5.99 8.43
CA ASP A 73 -5.37 7.35 7.93
C ASP A 73 -5.56 8.41 9.03
N ARG A 74 -6.16 8.05 10.17
CA ARG A 74 -6.32 8.93 11.33
C ARG A 74 -5.06 9.04 12.19
N GLY A 75 -4.10 8.12 12.00
CA GLY A 75 -2.86 8.02 12.80
C GLY A 75 -1.80 9.09 12.52
N GLY A 76 -2.00 9.98 11.54
CA GLY A 76 -1.07 11.06 11.24
C GLY A 76 0.25 10.61 10.60
N THR A 77 1.18 11.55 10.49
CA THR A 77 2.56 11.29 10.10
C THR A 77 3.30 10.58 11.23
N GLY A 78 3.84 9.42 10.96
CA GLY A 78 4.57 8.62 11.95
C GLY A 78 5.78 7.95 11.32
N VAL A 79 6.64 7.44 12.19
CA VAL A 79 7.82 6.67 11.78
C VAL A 79 7.66 5.25 12.31
N ALA A 80 7.75 4.28 11.41
CA ALA A 80 7.60 2.87 11.74
C ALA A 80 8.97 2.20 11.91
N ARG A 81 9.11 1.34 12.90
CA ARG A 81 10.22 0.40 12.99
C ARG A 81 9.99 -0.74 12.01
N LEU A 82 10.89 -0.87 11.01
CA LEU A 82 10.71 -1.82 9.90
C LEU A 82 10.61 -3.27 10.37
N THR A 83 11.46 -3.69 11.28
CA THR A 83 11.47 -5.06 11.83
C THR A 83 10.12 -5.46 12.41
N ASP A 84 9.53 -4.57 13.22
CA ASP A 84 8.27 -4.87 13.90
C ASP A 84 7.10 -4.96 12.91
N CYS A 85 7.04 -4.01 11.95
CA CYS A 85 6.00 -4.00 10.93
C CYS A 85 6.08 -5.21 10.00
N VAL A 86 7.29 -5.61 9.59
CA VAL A 86 7.50 -6.78 8.74
C VAL A 86 7.12 -8.07 9.48
N GLN A 87 7.54 -8.23 10.74
CA GLN A 87 7.19 -9.39 11.55
C GLN A 87 5.67 -9.52 11.75
N GLN A 88 4.99 -8.41 12.05
CA GLN A 88 3.55 -8.40 12.19
C GLN A 88 2.85 -8.73 10.88
N ALA A 89 3.28 -8.15 9.76
CA ALA A 89 2.71 -8.44 8.45
C ALA A 89 2.88 -9.92 8.05
N ILE A 90 4.02 -10.53 8.38
CA ILE A 90 4.27 -11.96 8.17
C ILE A 90 3.36 -12.81 9.06
N ALA A 91 3.16 -12.42 10.32
CA ALA A 91 2.29 -13.13 11.25
C ALA A 91 0.82 -13.12 10.80
N ASP A 92 0.39 -12.06 10.11
CA ASP A 92 -0.97 -11.89 9.57
C ASP A 92 -1.23 -12.71 8.30
N LEU A 93 -0.20 -13.29 7.65
CA LEU A 93 -0.36 -14.09 6.45
C LEU A 93 -1.15 -15.38 6.75
N ARG A 94 -2.18 -15.61 5.93
CA ARG A 94 -3.00 -16.84 5.98
C ARG A 94 -2.63 -17.77 4.84
N GLY A 95 -2.91 -19.05 5.00
CA GLY A 95 -2.71 -20.07 3.96
C GLY A 95 -1.27 -20.58 3.84
N ARG A 96 -0.84 -20.83 2.59
CA ARG A 96 0.52 -21.32 2.29
C ARG A 96 1.56 -20.28 2.73
N ARG A 97 2.58 -20.74 3.45
CA ARG A 97 3.68 -19.88 3.89
C ARG A 97 4.89 -20.09 2.98
N PRO A 98 5.26 -19.08 2.15
CA PRO A 98 6.52 -19.10 1.41
C PRO A 98 7.71 -18.97 2.38
N GLU A 99 8.90 -19.26 1.88
CA GLU A 99 10.13 -18.88 2.57
C GLU A 99 10.28 -17.36 2.53
N ILE A 100 10.30 -16.69 3.68
CA ILE A 100 10.45 -15.24 3.75
C ILE A 100 11.79 -14.89 4.37
N VAL A 101 12.65 -14.28 3.56
CA VAL A 101 13.97 -13.80 3.98
C VAL A 101 13.89 -12.30 4.22
N CYS A 102 14.28 -11.87 5.42
CA CYS A 102 14.21 -10.46 5.82
C CYS A 102 15.60 -9.88 6.07
N SER A 103 15.92 -8.79 5.37
CA SER A 103 17.13 -7.99 5.55
C SER A 103 16.73 -6.53 5.78
N VAL A 104 15.98 -6.30 6.86
CA VAL A 104 15.43 -4.98 7.20
C VAL A 104 15.93 -4.52 8.57
N THR A 105 16.35 -3.26 8.64
CA THR A 105 16.72 -2.58 9.86
C THR A 105 16.31 -1.11 9.80
N GLY A 106 16.22 -0.46 10.95
CA GLY A 106 15.97 0.98 11.06
C GLY A 106 14.49 1.34 10.99
N GLU A 107 14.25 2.58 10.62
CA GLU A 107 12.95 3.22 10.64
C GLU A 107 12.54 3.69 9.24
N PHE A 108 11.24 3.77 9.01
CA PHE A 108 10.65 4.21 7.75
C PHE A 108 9.58 5.27 8.01
N PRO A 109 9.53 6.39 7.25
CA PRO A 109 8.67 7.54 7.55
C PRO A 109 7.23 7.32 7.07
N ILE A 110 6.65 6.24 7.48
CA ILE A 110 5.22 5.88 7.32
C ILE A 110 4.71 5.45 8.71
N ALA A 111 3.48 5.83 9.06
CA ALA A 111 2.87 5.40 10.32
C ALA A 111 2.84 3.85 10.43
N PRO A 112 3.12 3.26 11.62
CA PRO A 112 3.23 1.80 11.76
C PRO A 112 2.02 1.02 11.25
N ALA A 113 0.80 1.49 11.52
CA ALA A 113 -0.43 0.85 11.06
C ALA A 113 -0.55 0.87 9.53
N ALA A 114 -0.22 1.99 8.89
CA ALA A 114 -0.24 2.12 7.44
C ALA A 114 0.82 1.24 6.78
N LEU A 115 2.05 1.24 7.30
CA LEU A 115 3.13 0.40 6.75
C LEU A 115 2.81 -1.09 6.92
N ARG A 116 2.29 -1.52 8.07
CA ARG A 116 1.86 -2.90 8.29
C ARG A 116 0.79 -3.32 7.27
N LEU A 117 -0.21 -2.49 7.04
CA LEU A 117 -1.27 -2.77 6.06
C LEU A 117 -0.71 -2.90 4.64
N VAL A 118 0.18 -1.99 4.23
CA VAL A 118 0.86 -2.04 2.93
C VAL A 118 1.66 -3.33 2.79
N LEU A 119 2.49 -3.65 3.78
CA LEU A 119 3.30 -4.87 3.78
C LEU A 119 2.42 -6.13 3.70
N ARG A 120 1.37 -6.22 4.52
CA ARG A 120 0.42 -7.35 4.51
C ARG A 120 -0.18 -7.56 3.11
N ASN A 121 -0.63 -6.49 2.46
CA ASN A 121 -1.20 -6.58 1.11
C ASN A 121 -0.17 -7.02 0.06
N LEU A 122 1.05 -6.48 0.10
CA LEU A 122 2.11 -6.85 -0.84
C LEU A 122 2.54 -8.31 -0.65
N LEU A 123 2.69 -8.76 0.59
CA LEU A 123 3.03 -10.15 0.90
C LEU A 123 1.90 -11.11 0.52
N ALA A 124 0.63 -10.75 0.79
CA ALA A 124 -0.53 -11.55 0.40
C ALA A 124 -0.64 -11.67 -1.12
N ASN A 125 -0.36 -10.61 -1.88
CA ASN A 125 -0.30 -10.65 -3.34
C ASN A 125 0.78 -11.60 -3.84
N ALA A 126 1.97 -11.60 -3.23
CA ALA A 126 3.03 -12.53 -3.58
C ALA A 126 2.61 -13.99 -3.32
N VAL A 127 1.96 -14.27 -2.18
CA VAL A 127 1.42 -15.60 -1.86
C VAL A 127 0.35 -16.02 -2.88
N ALA A 128 -0.58 -15.14 -3.22
CA ALA A 128 -1.61 -15.38 -4.24
C ALA A 128 -1.02 -15.62 -5.64
N ALA A 129 0.11 -14.96 -5.96
CA ALA A 129 0.89 -15.19 -7.18
C ALA A 129 1.68 -16.53 -7.16
N GLY A 130 1.51 -17.34 -6.12
CA GLY A 130 2.19 -18.63 -5.98
C GLY A 130 3.68 -18.53 -5.70
N ALA A 131 4.12 -17.45 -5.06
CA ALA A 131 5.53 -17.32 -4.67
C ALA A 131 5.94 -18.44 -3.70
N GLU A 132 7.12 -18.99 -3.92
CA GLU A 132 7.78 -19.93 -3.02
C GLU A 132 8.76 -19.22 -2.11
N ARG A 133 9.32 -18.11 -2.59
CA ARG A 133 10.27 -17.28 -1.85
C ARG A 133 9.93 -15.81 -1.98
N ILE A 134 9.98 -15.11 -0.83
CA ILE A 134 9.83 -13.65 -0.76
C ILE A 134 11.06 -13.09 -0.04
N HIS A 135 11.66 -12.04 -0.58
CA HIS A 135 12.76 -11.33 0.06
C HIS A 135 12.33 -9.90 0.37
N VAL A 136 12.41 -9.52 1.66
CA VAL A 136 12.12 -8.16 2.14
C VAL A 136 13.43 -7.52 2.55
N SER A 137 13.79 -6.41 1.94
CA SER A 137 15.03 -5.70 2.22
C SER A 137 14.82 -4.19 2.33
N ALA A 138 15.66 -3.52 3.10
CA ALA A 138 15.64 -2.08 3.25
C ALA A 138 17.04 -1.50 3.00
N LEU A 139 17.07 -0.36 2.33
CA LEU A 139 18.28 0.38 1.98
C LEU A 139 18.13 1.84 2.40
N ALA A 140 19.24 2.47 2.77
CA ALA A 140 19.34 3.91 2.93
C ALA A 140 20.33 4.45 1.88
N ARG A 141 19.93 5.47 1.11
CA ARG A 141 20.79 6.13 0.14
C ARG A 141 20.66 7.65 0.31
N GLY A 142 21.61 8.24 0.99
CA GLY A 142 21.49 9.63 1.43
C GLY A 142 20.24 9.81 2.31
N ASP A 143 19.38 10.75 1.95
CA ASP A 143 18.12 11.01 2.66
C ASP A 143 16.99 10.08 2.24
N GLN A 144 17.19 9.27 1.20
CA GLN A 144 16.20 8.30 0.76
C GLN A 144 16.21 7.06 1.63
N ARG A 145 15.01 6.58 1.94
CA ARG A 145 14.76 5.26 2.52
C ARG A 145 14.01 4.42 1.50
N ILE A 146 14.51 3.25 1.21
CA ILE A 146 13.97 2.37 0.18
C ILE A 146 13.64 1.03 0.83
N LEU A 147 12.39 0.59 0.68
CA LEU A 147 11.93 -0.72 1.11
C LEU A 147 11.58 -1.52 -0.14
N VAL A 148 12.13 -2.73 -0.26
CA VAL A 148 11.97 -3.59 -1.42
C VAL A 148 11.37 -4.92 -0.98
N ILE A 149 10.34 -5.36 -1.68
CA ILE A 149 9.74 -6.69 -1.55
C ILE A 149 9.85 -7.38 -2.90
N ASP A 150 10.64 -8.45 -2.96
CA ASP A 150 10.85 -9.29 -4.14
C ASP A 150 10.17 -10.64 -3.95
N ASP A 151 9.33 -11.05 -4.86
CA ASP A 151 8.77 -12.40 -4.93
C ASP A 151 9.23 -13.16 -6.18
N ASP A 152 9.08 -14.47 -6.18
CA ASP A 152 9.33 -15.36 -7.32
C ASP A 152 8.04 -15.95 -7.90
N GLY A 153 6.88 -15.33 -7.64
CA GLY A 153 5.58 -15.73 -8.16
C GLY A 153 5.47 -15.62 -9.70
N VAL A 154 4.26 -15.74 -10.21
CA VAL A 154 4.01 -15.65 -11.68
C VAL A 154 4.28 -14.27 -12.27
N GLY A 155 4.40 -13.22 -11.44
CA GLY A 155 4.73 -11.86 -11.83
C GLY A 155 3.55 -11.07 -12.40
N LEU A 156 3.79 -9.79 -12.75
CA LEU A 156 2.77 -8.85 -13.22
C LEU A 156 2.22 -9.17 -14.62
N ALA A 157 2.98 -9.86 -15.47
CA ALA A 157 2.57 -10.18 -16.85
C ALA A 157 1.45 -11.23 -16.95
N SER A 158 1.18 -11.97 -15.87
CA SER A 158 0.08 -12.94 -15.80
C SER A 158 -1.20 -12.31 -15.26
N ALA A 159 -1.26 -10.99 -15.17
CA ALA A 159 -2.31 -10.23 -14.47
C ALA A 159 -3.70 -10.24 -15.16
N ASP A 160 -3.82 -10.84 -16.35
CA ASP A 160 -5.14 -11.07 -16.98
C ASP A 160 -6.04 -12.01 -16.15
N GLY A 161 -5.51 -12.63 -15.10
CA GLY A 161 -6.20 -13.50 -14.15
C GLY A 161 -6.15 -13.05 -12.68
N TYR A 162 -5.57 -11.88 -12.36
CA TYR A 162 -5.63 -11.39 -10.98
C TYR A 162 -7.06 -11.00 -10.63
N ALA A 163 -7.62 -11.75 -9.70
CA ALA A 163 -8.93 -11.46 -9.14
C ALA A 163 -9.03 -9.95 -8.79
N THR A 164 -10.17 -9.35 -9.08
CA THR A 164 -10.52 -7.93 -8.89
C THR A 164 -10.04 -7.35 -7.53
N GLY A 165 -10.01 -8.20 -6.48
CA GLY A 165 -9.54 -7.82 -5.15
C GLY A 165 -8.05 -7.49 -5.02
N ALA A 166 -7.17 -8.12 -5.83
CA ALA A 166 -5.73 -7.81 -5.80
C ALA A 166 -5.43 -6.40 -6.32
N GLN A 167 -6.20 -5.93 -7.30
CA GLN A 167 -6.05 -4.58 -7.85
C GLN A 167 -6.43 -3.50 -6.82
N LEU A 168 -7.46 -3.73 -6.02
CA LEU A 168 -7.86 -2.77 -4.98
C LEU A 168 -6.84 -2.70 -3.84
N GLY A 169 -6.33 -3.84 -3.38
CA GLY A 169 -5.28 -3.88 -2.36
C GLY A 169 -4.06 -3.05 -2.78
N LEU A 170 -3.62 -3.16 -4.05
CA LEU A 170 -2.51 -2.37 -4.58
C LEU A 170 -2.84 -0.87 -4.72
N ARG A 171 -4.07 -0.52 -5.13
CA ARG A 171 -4.52 0.89 -5.18
C ARG A 171 -4.54 1.51 -3.78
N LEU A 172 -5.03 0.76 -2.80
CA LEU A 172 -5.02 1.17 -1.40
C LEU A 172 -3.60 1.38 -0.89
N CYS A 173 -2.69 0.45 -1.18
CA CYS A 173 -1.27 0.58 -0.85
C CYS A 173 -0.66 1.85 -1.46
N ARG A 174 -0.86 2.11 -2.75
CA ARG A 174 -0.37 3.33 -3.40
C ARG A 174 -0.87 4.58 -2.70
N ARG A 175 -2.18 4.67 -2.47
CA ARG A 175 -2.77 5.83 -1.79
C ARG A 175 -2.22 6.07 -0.39
N LEU A 176 -2.06 5.00 0.42
CA LEU A 176 -1.48 5.12 1.76
C LEU A 176 -0.03 5.61 1.73
N VAL A 177 0.75 5.08 0.80
CA VAL A 177 2.16 5.43 0.60
C VAL A 177 2.30 6.87 0.12
N GLU A 178 1.53 7.29 -0.90
CA GLU A 178 1.53 8.66 -1.45
C GLU A 178 1.12 9.71 -0.41
N ARG A 179 0.17 9.41 0.46
CA ARG A 179 -0.23 10.31 1.55
C ARG A 179 0.86 10.55 2.58
N CYS A 180 1.79 9.62 2.71
CA CYS A 180 2.97 9.76 3.55
C CYS A 180 4.14 10.45 2.84
N GLY A 181 3.93 10.97 1.61
CA GLY A 181 5.00 11.57 0.80
C GLY A 181 6.00 10.53 0.28
N CYS A 182 5.56 9.28 0.12
CA CYS A 182 6.35 8.18 -0.41
C CYS A 182 5.78 7.73 -1.76
N GLU A 183 6.56 6.96 -2.51
CA GLU A 183 6.15 6.39 -3.79
C GLU A 183 6.17 4.85 -3.71
N LEU A 184 5.17 4.19 -4.33
CA LEU A 184 5.12 2.75 -4.52
C LEU A 184 5.21 2.41 -6.00
N GLU A 185 6.25 1.70 -6.37
CA GLU A 185 6.44 1.19 -7.72
C GLU A 185 6.43 -0.34 -7.73
N LEU A 186 5.78 -0.91 -8.76
CA LEU A 186 5.79 -2.34 -9.02
C LEU A 186 6.47 -2.60 -10.35
N ARG A 187 7.46 -3.49 -10.34
CA ARG A 187 8.26 -3.86 -11.52
C ARG A 187 8.28 -5.38 -11.68
N PRO A 188 8.25 -5.90 -12.92
CA PRO A 188 8.55 -7.30 -13.15
C PRO A 188 10.03 -7.56 -12.81
N ARG A 189 10.32 -8.75 -12.27
CA ARG A 189 11.70 -9.21 -12.11
C ARG A 189 12.22 -9.82 -13.41
N ALA A 190 13.53 -9.81 -13.59
CA ALA A 190 14.18 -10.22 -14.84
C ALA A 190 13.90 -11.69 -15.23
N VAL A 191 13.72 -12.58 -14.26
CA VAL A 191 13.48 -14.01 -14.53
C VAL A 191 12.01 -14.35 -14.28
N ARG A 192 11.52 -14.12 -13.08
CA ARG A 192 10.15 -14.41 -12.66
C ARG A 192 9.84 -13.64 -11.38
N GLY A 193 8.57 -13.25 -11.20
CA GLY A 193 8.06 -12.59 -9.99
C GLY A 193 7.94 -11.10 -10.13
N THR A 194 7.62 -10.47 -9.01
CA THR A 194 7.40 -9.02 -8.89
C THR A 194 8.40 -8.41 -7.93
N ARG A 195 8.77 -7.18 -8.20
CA ARG A 195 9.48 -6.30 -7.29
C ARG A 195 8.59 -5.13 -6.93
N ALA A 196 8.23 -5.01 -5.65
CA ALA A 196 7.59 -3.83 -5.11
C ALA A 196 8.66 -2.97 -4.41
N VAL A 197 8.69 -1.68 -4.75
CA VAL A 197 9.65 -0.70 -4.21
C VAL A 197 8.88 0.44 -3.59
N ILE A 198 9.12 0.71 -2.32
CA ILE A 198 8.60 1.90 -1.63
C ILE A 198 9.77 2.83 -1.37
N VAL A 199 9.68 4.06 -1.87
CA VAL A 199 10.70 5.10 -1.71
C VAL A 199 10.14 6.21 -0.84
N ALA A 200 10.88 6.57 0.19
CA ALA A 200 10.61 7.69 1.07
C ALA A 200 11.80 8.64 1.10
N GLY A 201 11.53 9.95 1.08
CA GLY A 201 12.58 10.97 1.01
C GLY A 201 13.07 11.19 -0.41
N GLY A 202 13.51 12.42 -0.70
CA GLY A 202 13.90 12.85 -2.03
C GLY A 202 12.96 13.92 -2.60
N ALA A 203 12.30 14.69 -1.73
CA ALA A 203 11.75 15.95 -2.18
C ALA A 203 12.93 16.83 -2.64
N GLU A 204 12.89 17.17 -3.92
CA GLU A 204 13.87 18.01 -4.58
C GLU A 204 14.14 19.29 -3.77
N SER A 205 15.43 19.57 -3.61
CA SER A 205 15.91 20.91 -3.22
C SER A 205 15.83 21.84 -4.41
#